data_3399476d8294f21c68e4ea63503a2837
#
_entry.id   3399476d8294f21c68e4ea63503a2837
#
_cell.length_a   1.000
_cell.length_b   1.000
_cell.length_c   1.000
_cell.angle_alpha   90.00
_cell.angle_beta   90.00
_cell.angle_gamma   90.00
#
_symmetry.space_group_name_H-M   'P 1'
#
loop_
_entity.id
_entity.type
_entity.pdbx_description
1 polymer ?
#
loop_
_entity_poly.entity_id
_entity_poly.type
_entity_poly.pdbx_seq_one_letter_code
_entity_poly.pdbx_strand_id
1 'polypeptide(L)'
;VKKILLIISVFLLSGCLGMPESVKPVSGFELQKYLGKWYEIARLDHSFERGLSQVSAEYSLKSDGGVAVINRGFSEADNEWQEAEGKAYFVNEDSEGYLKVSFFGPFYGSYVIFELDQGLDSESYQYAFISGPNSKYLWLLARTPSVEPAVIQKFIDMSKERGFKTENLIYPQQK
;
A
#
# COMPACT_ATOMS: atom_id res chain seq x y z
N VAL A 1 54.46 5.82 16.96
CA VAL A 1 53.53 5.48 15.90
C VAL A 1 52.13 5.27 16.51
N LYS A 2 51.25 6.30 16.45
CA LYS A 2 49.87 6.23 16.97
C LYS A 2 48.98 5.56 15.91
N LYS A 3 48.48 4.37 16.21
CA LYS A 3 47.45 3.68 15.40
C LYS A 3 46.12 4.40 15.61
N ILE A 4 45.64 5.12 14.60
CA ILE A 4 44.29 5.68 14.56
C ILE A 4 43.36 4.53 14.21
N LEU A 5 42.53 4.11 15.17
CA LEU A 5 41.48 3.13 14.95
C LEU A 5 40.28 3.87 14.33
N LEU A 6 40.10 3.68 13.03
CA LEU A 6 38.95 4.23 12.30
C LEU A 6 37.71 3.38 12.61
N ILE A 7 36.87 3.86 13.53
CA ILE A 7 35.59 3.23 13.81
C ILE A 7 34.63 3.63 12.68
N ILE A 8 34.45 2.72 11.73
CA ILE A 8 33.41 2.85 10.69
C ILE A 8 32.06 2.57 11.38
N SER A 9 31.35 3.66 11.73
CA SER A 9 29.96 3.57 12.17
C SER A 9 29.10 3.18 10.97
N VAL A 10 28.73 1.91 10.89
CA VAL A 10 27.75 1.44 9.91
C VAL A 10 26.38 1.94 10.37
N PHE A 11 25.95 3.07 9.83
CA PHE A 11 24.55 3.46 9.92
C PHE A 11 23.71 2.42 9.16
N LEU A 12 23.11 1.51 9.91
CA LEU A 12 22.04 0.67 9.40
C LEU A 12 20.87 1.60 9.03
N LEU A 13 20.78 1.95 7.75
CA LEU A 13 19.61 2.56 7.15
C LEU A 13 18.51 1.48 7.13
N SER A 14 17.87 1.27 8.28
CA SER A 14 16.61 0.54 8.33
C SER A 14 15.59 1.40 7.58
N GLY A 15 15.18 0.98 6.40
CA GLY A 15 13.99 1.50 5.76
C GLY A 15 12.83 1.45 6.78
N CYS A 16 11.83 2.31 6.61
CA CYS A 16 10.66 2.38 7.51
C CYS A 16 9.80 1.11 7.37
N LEU A 17 10.37 -0.03 7.74
CA LEU A 17 9.64 -1.28 7.90
C LEU A 17 9.05 -1.29 9.30
N GLY A 18 7.77 -1.57 9.39
CA GLY A 18 6.99 -1.55 10.62
C GLY A 18 5.52 -1.34 10.26
N MET A 19 4.67 -1.35 11.24
CA MET A 19 3.25 -1.07 11.10
C MET A 19 2.73 -0.46 12.40
N PRO A 20 1.58 0.23 12.40
CA PRO A 20 0.94 0.64 13.65
C PRO A 20 0.69 -0.59 14.54
N GLU A 21 0.86 -0.44 15.85
CA GLU A 21 0.73 -1.55 16.83
C GLU A 21 -0.64 -2.26 16.76
N SER A 22 -1.68 -1.50 16.41
CA SER A 22 -3.06 -1.99 16.26
C SER A 22 -3.36 -2.66 14.91
N VAL A 23 -2.41 -2.62 13.96
CA VAL A 23 -2.55 -3.22 12.64
C VAL A 23 -1.91 -4.60 12.64
N LYS A 24 -2.62 -5.58 12.08
CA LYS A 24 -2.10 -6.92 11.84
C LYS A 24 -2.37 -7.30 10.39
N PRO A 25 -1.40 -7.84 9.67
CA PRO A 25 -1.61 -8.31 8.31
C PRO A 25 -2.58 -9.50 8.29
N VAL A 26 -3.31 -9.63 7.20
CA VAL A 26 -4.15 -10.81 6.96
C VAL A 26 -3.27 -12.06 6.80
N SER A 27 -3.77 -13.19 7.28
CA SER A 27 -3.19 -14.52 7.04
C SER A 27 -3.94 -15.24 5.91
N GLY A 28 -3.28 -16.21 5.29
CA GLY A 28 -3.86 -16.93 4.15
C GLY A 28 -3.96 -16.06 2.88
N PHE A 29 -3.08 -15.09 2.76
CA PHE A 29 -2.98 -14.24 1.58
C PHE A 29 -2.51 -15.05 0.36
N GLU A 30 -3.19 -14.86 -0.76
CA GLU A 30 -2.87 -15.49 -2.03
C GLU A 30 -2.52 -14.43 -3.07
N LEU A 31 -1.23 -14.27 -3.37
CA LEU A 31 -0.75 -13.23 -4.30
C LEU A 31 -1.45 -13.28 -5.66
N GLN A 32 -1.70 -14.48 -6.19
CA GLN A 32 -2.34 -14.64 -7.50
C GLN A 32 -3.73 -13.99 -7.56
N LYS A 33 -4.47 -14.01 -6.45
CA LYS A 33 -5.79 -13.35 -6.34
C LYS A 33 -5.67 -11.83 -6.18
N TYR A 34 -4.47 -11.33 -5.84
CA TYR A 34 -4.21 -9.91 -5.63
C TYR A 34 -3.66 -9.20 -6.87
N LEU A 35 -3.01 -9.92 -7.79
CA LEU A 35 -2.44 -9.37 -9.01
C LEU A 35 -3.49 -8.66 -9.88
N GLY A 36 -3.01 -7.81 -10.80
CA GLY A 36 -3.81 -7.02 -11.72
C GLY A 36 -4.14 -5.62 -11.19
N LYS A 37 -5.19 -5.02 -11.78
CA LYS A 37 -5.54 -3.61 -11.54
C LYS A 37 -6.44 -3.42 -10.32
N TRP A 38 -6.13 -2.34 -9.59
CA TRP A 38 -6.90 -1.84 -8.44
C TRP A 38 -7.13 -0.35 -8.61
N TYR A 39 -8.30 0.12 -8.18
CA TYR A 39 -8.66 1.54 -8.10
C TYR A 39 -8.56 2.02 -6.66
N GLU A 40 -8.01 3.20 -6.46
CA GLU A 40 -7.99 3.82 -5.15
C GLU A 40 -9.35 4.49 -4.86
N ILE A 41 -10.03 4.02 -3.84
CA ILE A 41 -11.36 4.52 -3.44
C ILE A 41 -11.24 5.58 -2.35
N ALA A 42 -10.31 5.40 -1.41
CA ALA A 42 -10.05 6.35 -0.33
C ALA A 42 -8.61 6.25 0.15
N ARG A 43 -8.07 7.34 0.66
CA ARG A 43 -6.77 7.40 1.32
C ARG A 43 -6.69 8.48 2.39
N LEU A 44 -5.68 8.42 3.25
CA LEU A 44 -5.19 9.60 3.97
C LEU A 44 -4.27 10.42 3.05
N ASP A 45 -4.20 11.75 3.29
CA ASP A 45 -3.35 12.63 2.48
C ASP A 45 -1.86 12.34 2.70
N HIS A 46 -1.12 12.23 1.61
CA HIS A 46 0.34 12.16 1.61
C HIS A 46 0.92 12.78 0.33
N SER A 47 2.19 13.21 0.41
CA SER A 47 2.79 14.11 -0.59
C SER A 47 2.91 13.51 -1.99
N PHE A 48 3.04 12.21 -2.14
CA PHE A 48 3.30 11.57 -3.44
C PHE A 48 2.04 11.29 -4.27
N GLU A 49 0.84 11.41 -3.69
CA GLU A 49 -0.45 11.29 -4.43
C GLU A 49 -1.33 12.53 -4.31
N ARG A 50 -0.80 13.58 -3.66
CA ARG A 50 -1.56 14.83 -3.45
C ARG A 50 -1.92 15.48 -4.77
N GLY A 51 -3.21 15.80 -4.94
CA GLY A 51 -3.74 16.45 -6.14
C GLY A 51 -4.02 15.50 -7.31
N LEU A 52 -3.83 14.18 -7.11
CA LEU A 52 -4.15 13.19 -8.12
C LEU A 52 -5.60 12.70 -7.98
N SER A 53 -6.27 12.56 -9.13
CA SER A 53 -7.55 11.89 -9.33
C SER A 53 -7.36 10.62 -10.19
N GLN A 54 -8.38 9.80 -10.34
CA GLN A 54 -8.37 8.58 -11.15
C GLN A 54 -7.18 7.65 -10.81
N VAL A 55 -6.83 7.59 -9.53
CA VAL A 55 -5.67 6.85 -9.06
C VAL A 55 -5.92 5.35 -9.15
N SER A 56 -4.96 4.64 -9.68
CA SER A 56 -4.97 3.18 -9.79
C SER A 56 -3.58 2.61 -9.58
N ALA A 57 -3.53 1.35 -9.12
CA ALA A 57 -2.32 0.56 -9.02
C ALA A 57 -2.47 -0.73 -9.83
N GLU A 58 -1.41 -1.17 -10.49
CA GLU A 58 -1.35 -2.45 -11.17
C GLU A 58 -0.21 -3.27 -10.62
N TYR A 59 -0.52 -4.52 -10.25
CA TYR A 59 0.43 -5.46 -9.66
C TYR A 59 0.65 -6.63 -10.61
N SER A 60 1.91 -6.93 -10.91
CA SER A 60 2.28 -8.08 -11.75
C SER A 60 3.47 -8.84 -11.17
N LEU A 61 3.51 -10.15 -11.42
CA LEU A 61 4.59 -11.00 -10.92
C LEU A 61 5.88 -10.74 -11.69
N LYS A 62 6.98 -10.58 -10.96
CA LYS A 62 8.34 -10.47 -11.50
C LYS A 62 8.99 -11.85 -11.59
N SER A 63 9.99 -11.99 -12.49
CA SER A 63 10.75 -13.22 -12.65
C SER A 63 11.57 -13.62 -11.42
N ASP A 64 11.85 -12.67 -10.52
CA ASP A 64 12.59 -12.90 -9.26
C ASP A 64 11.67 -13.26 -8.08
N GLY A 65 10.37 -13.47 -8.34
CA GLY A 65 9.35 -13.76 -7.31
C GLY A 65 8.80 -12.53 -6.59
N GLY A 66 9.32 -11.34 -6.90
CA GLY A 66 8.76 -10.07 -6.41
C GLY A 66 7.52 -9.64 -7.20
N VAL A 67 6.97 -8.50 -6.84
CA VAL A 67 5.80 -7.87 -7.47
C VAL A 67 6.23 -6.55 -8.09
N ALA A 68 6.00 -6.37 -9.38
CA ALA A 68 6.09 -5.06 -10.01
C ALA A 68 4.81 -4.27 -9.69
N VAL A 69 4.96 -3.00 -9.39
CA VAL A 69 3.88 -2.09 -9.03
C VAL A 69 3.92 -0.89 -9.97
N ILE A 70 2.81 -0.60 -10.63
CA ILE A 70 2.66 0.61 -11.45
C ILE A 70 1.51 1.41 -10.87
N ASN A 71 1.82 2.54 -10.25
CA ASN A 71 0.83 3.50 -9.79
C ASN A 71 0.61 4.54 -10.87
N ARG A 72 -0.66 4.90 -11.11
CA ARG A 72 -1.05 5.88 -12.10
C ARG A 72 -2.12 6.80 -11.54
N GLY A 73 -2.00 8.11 -11.79
CA GLY A 73 -2.99 9.10 -11.39
C GLY A 73 -3.01 10.28 -12.36
N PHE A 74 -4.14 10.98 -12.42
CA PHE A 74 -4.30 12.16 -13.25
C PHE A 74 -4.09 13.42 -12.41
N SER A 75 -3.12 14.25 -12.78
CA SER A 75 -2.89 15.58 -12.19
C SER A 75 -3.83 16.59 -12.84
N GLU A 76 -4.81 17.06 -12.11
CA GLU A 76 -5.73 18.11 -12.59
C GLU A 76 -4.97 19.45 -12.79
N ALA A 77 -3.94 19.70 -11.98
CA ALA A 77 -3.15 20.94 -12.06
C ALA A 77 -2.32 21.02 -13.34
N ASP A 78 -1.74 19.89 -13.76
CA ASP A 78 -0.85 19.80 -14.92
C ASP A 78 -1.60 19.31 -16.17
N ASN A 79 -2.85 18.84 -16.00
CA ASN A 79 -3.69 18.23 -17.03
C ASN A 79 -2.99 17.05 -17.74
N GLU A 80 -2.30 16.21 -16.95
CA GLU A 80 -1.54 15.07 -17.46
C GLU A 80 -1.61 13.85 -16.53
N TRP A 81 -1.37 12.68 -17.11
CA TRP A 81 -1.21 11.46 -16.38
C TRP A 81 0.20 11.36 -15.80
N GLN A 82 0.29 11.02 -14.52
CA GLN A 82 1.53 10.70 -13.84
C GLN A 82 1.57 9.20 -13.59
N GLU A 83 2.77 8.63 -13.67
CA GLU A 83 3.01 7.22 -13.44
C GLU A 83 4.28 7.04 -12.59
N ALA A 84 4.23 6.08 -11.68
CA ALA A 84 5.36 5.69 -10.85
C ALA A 84 5.51 4.17 -10.86
N GLU A 85 6.69 3.70 -11.24
CA GLU A 85 7.05 2.28 -11.21
C GLU A 85 7.74 1.92 -9.90
N GLY A 86 7.32 0.84 -9.31
CA GLY A 86 7.87 0.32 -8.06
C GLY A 86 8.01 -1.19 -8.06
N LYS A 87 8.51 -1.69 -6.97
CA LYS A 87 8.66 -3.13 -6.71
C LYS A 87 8.31 -3.44 -5.26
N ALA A 88 7.69 -4.58 -5.05
CA ALA A 88 7.37 -5.06 -3.71
C ALA A 88 7.86 -6.49 -3.51
N TYR A 89 8.15 -6.83 -2.26
CA TYR A 89 8.58 -8.15 -1.82
C TYR A 89 7.92 -8.45 -0.47
N PHE A 90 7.64 -9.70 -0.22
CA PHE A 90 7.17 -10.13 1.09
C PHE A 90 8.22 -9.83 2.17
N VAL A 91 7.77 -9.43 3.35
CA VAL A 91 8.65 -9.19 4.50
C VAL A 91 8.86 -10.49 5.27
N ASN A 92 7.79 -11.27 5.41
CA ASN A 92 7.76 -12.56 6.06
C ASN A 92 7.41 -13.66 5.04
N GLU A 93 6.43 -14.49 5.36
CA GLU A 93 5.92 -15.55 4.48
C GLU A 93 4.98 -14.97 3.41
N ASP A 94 4.88 -15.62 2.26
CA ASP A 94 4.03 -15.22 1.13
C ASP A 94 2.52 -15.38 1.40
N SER A 95 2.19 -16.13 2.45
CA SER A 95 0.81 -16.29 2.96
C SER A 95 0.38 -15.20 3.93
N GLU A 96 1.24 -14.21 4.20
CA GLU A 96 0.94 -13.06 5.04
C GLU A 96 0.84 -11.79 4.18
N GLY A 97 -0.22 -11.00 4.37
CA GLY A 97 -0.44 -9.75 3.63
C GLY A 97 0.52 -8.63 4.05
N TYR A 98 1.81 -8.92 4.20
CA TYR A 98 2.84 -7.97 4.61
C TYR A 98 3.98 -7.90 3.60
N LEU A 99 3.98 -6.84 2.82
CA LEU A 99 5.01 -6.55 1.83
C LEU A 99 5.78 -5.28 2.19
N LYS A 100 6.93 -5.13 1.59
CA LYS A 100 7.70 -3.88 1.52
C LYS A 100 7.72 -3.40 0.08
N VAL A 101 7.43 -2.13 -0.15
CA VAL A 101 7.36 -1.51 -1.48
C VAL A 101 8.39 -0.41 -1.62
N SER A 102 8.99 -0.29 -2.79
CA SER A 102 9.94 0.77 -3.13
C SER A 102 9.63 1.33 -4.51
N PHE A 103 9.52 2.66 -4.59
CA PHE A 103 9.50 3.45 -5.82
C PHE A 103 10.83 4.18 -6.05
N PHE A 104 11.65 4.29 -5.00
CA PHE A 104 12.96 4.93 -5.03
C PHE A 104 13.95 4.03 -4.26
N GLY A 105 14.58 3.10 -4.94
CA GLY A 105 15.57 2.23 -4.31
C GLY A 105 16.79 3.03 -3.79
N PRO A 106 17.35 2.66 -2.65
CA PRO A 106 17.15 1.42 -1.89
C PRO A 106 16.11 1.52 -0.76
N PHE A 107 15.28 2.56 -0.74
CA PHE A 107 14.33 2.82 0.34
C PHE A 107 13.05 2.03 0.15
N TYR A 108 12.60 1.34 1.21
CA TYR A 108 11.37 0.58 1.24
C TYR A 108 10.44 1.10 2.34
N GLY A 109 9.15 1.17 2.04
CA GLY A 109 8.07 1.38 2.99
C GLY A 109 7.24 0.11 3.19
N SER A 110 6.61 -0.02 4.36
CA SER A 110 5.67 -1.11 4.62
C SER A 110 4.39 -0.96 3.81
N TYR A 111 3.87 -2.09 3.38
CA TYR A 111 2.59 -2.25 2.73
C TYR A 111 1.87 -3.41 3.40
N VAL A 112 0.96 -3.09 4.32
CA VAL A 112 0.31 -4.06 5.20
C VAL A 112 -1.16 -4.16 4.82
N ILE A 113 -1.56 -5.26 4.24
CA ILE A 113 -2.95 -5.56 3.93
C ILE A 113 -3.56 -6.10 5.22
N PHE A 114 -4.46 -5.34 5.87
CA PHE A 114 -5.07 -5.72 7.14
C PHE A 114 -6.52 -6.15 7.03
N GLU A 115 -7.11 -6.03 5.85
CA GLU A 115 -8.43 -6.57 5.51
C GLU A 115 -8.53 -6.83 4.01
N LEU A 116 -9.18 -7.94 3.67
CA LEU A 116 -9.50 -8.34 2.29
C LEU A 116 -10.92 -8.86 2.24
N ASP A 117 -11.54 -8.76 1.08
CA ASP A 117 -12.71 -9.56 0.75
C ASP A 117 -12.29 -11.03 0.62
N GLN A 118 -12.70 -11.82 1.60
CA GLN A 118 -12.44 -13.27 1.64
C GLN A 118 -13.61 -14.07 1.05
N GLY A 119 -14.22 -13.60 -0.02
CA GLY A 119 -15.21 -14.39 -0.74
C GLY A 119 -14.65 -15.79 -1.03
N LEU A 120 -15.20 -16.79 -0.36
CA LEU A 120 -14.68 -18.17 -0.31
C LEU A 120 -14.54 -18.83 -1.69
N ASP A 121 -15.18 -18.28 -2.72
CA ASP A 121 -15.25 -18.83 -4.07
C ASP A 121 -14.76 -17.84 -5.16
N SER A 122 -14.18 -16.68 -4.80
CA SER A 122 -13.76 -15.71 -5.80
C SER A 122 -12.34 -15.99 -6.32
N GLU A 123 -12.15 -15.91 -7.64
CA GLU A 123 -10.84 -15.99 -8.28
C GLU A 123 -9.94 -14.80 -7.97
N SER A 124 -10.51 -13.71 -7.42
CA SER A 124 -9.79 -12.48 -7.05
C SER A 124 -10.45 -11.78 -5.86
N TYR A 125 -9.65 -11.13 -5.04
CA TYR A 125 -10.15 -10.21 -4.00
C TYR A 125 -10.81 -8.99 -4.64
N GLN A 126 -11.89 -8.48 -4.05
CA GLN A 126 -12.66 -7.37 -4.61
C GLN A 126 -12.30 -6.02 -3.96
N TYR A 127 -11.91 -6.01 -2.68
CA TYR A 127 -11.40 -4.84 -1.99
C TYR A 127 -10.26 -5.20 -1.03
N ALA A 128 -9.43 -4.23 -0.71
CA ALA A 128 -8.33 -4.36 0.24
C ALA A 128 -8.17 -3.08 1.07
N PHE A 129 -7.92 -3.25 2.37
CA PHE A 129 -7.58 -2.15 3.27
C PHE A 129 -6.09 -2.24 3.60
N ILE A 130 -5.36 -1.17 3.33
CA ILE A 130 -3.91 -1.17 3.41
C ILE A 130 -3.43 -0.09 4.37
N SER A 131 -2.47 -0.44 5.22
CA SER A 131 -1.70 0.46 6.04
C SER A 131 -0.25 0.56 5.56
N GLY A 132 0.33 1.73 5.69
CA GLY A 132 1.77 1.92 5.57
C GLY A 132 2.50 1.68 6.89
N PRO A 133 3.74 2.21 7.04
CA PRO A 133 4.57 1.97 8.21
C PRO A 133 4.07 2.63 9.51
N ASN A 134 3.11 3.53 9.41
CA ASN A 134 2.51 4.22 10.55
C ASN A 134 1.10 4.74 10.22
N SER A 135 0.39 5.31 11.20
CA SER A 135 -1.00 5.75 11.08
C SER A 135 -1.24 6.97 10.17
N LYS A 136 -0.22 7.47 9.47
CA LYS A 136 -0.37 8.52 8.45
C LYS A 136 -0.69 7.96 7.06
N TYR A 137 -0.52 6.67 6.85
CA TYR A 137 -0.67 6.01 5.55
C TYR A 137 -1.78 4.96 5.61
N LEU A 138 -2.83 5.18 4.86
CA LEU A 138 -4.02 4.33 4.82
C LEU A 138 -4.68 4.42 3.46
N TRP A 139 -5.09 3.28 2.90
CA TRP A 139 -5.78 3.18 1.61
C TRP A 139 -6.91 2.16 1.64
N LEU A 140 -7.96 2.46 0.91
CA LEU A 140 -8.97 1.52 0.44
C LEU A 140 -8.78 1.34 -1.06
N LEU A 141 -8.44 0.14 -1.49
CA LEU A 141 -8.38 -0.23 -2.90
C LEU A 141 -9.54 -1.16 -3.26
N ALA A 142 -9.98 -1.10 -4.51
CA ALA A 142 -11.02 -1.98 -5.04
C ALA A 142 -10.80 -2.34 -6.51
N ARG A 143 -11.43 -3.46 -6.95
CA ARG A 143 -11.39 -3.89 -8.36
C ARG A 143 -12.23 -3.01 -9.29
N THR A 144 -13.18 -2.29 -8.73
CA THR A 144 -14.08 -1.40 -9.47
C THR A 144 -13.85 0.06 -9.07
N PRO A 145 -14.17 1.03 -9.94
CA PRO A 145 -14.02 2.46 -9.62
C PRO A 145 -14.90 2.95 -8.47
N SER A 146 -15.84 2.14 -8.02
CA SER A 146 -16.71 2.39 -6.88
C SER A 146 -16.96 1.11 -6.10
N VAL A 147 -17.32 1.26 -4.84
CA VAL A 147 -17.69 0.13 -3.95
C VAL A 147 -19.03 0.42 -3.29
N GLU A 148 -19.65 -0.64 -2.76
CA GLU A 148 -20.86 -0.50 -1.96
C GLU A 148 -20.61 0.37 -0.71
N PRO A 149 -21.56 1.22 -0.30
CA PRO A 149 -21.43 2.06 0.88
C PRO A 149 -21.06 1.28 2.16
N ALA A 150 -21.49 0.03 2.26
CA ALA A 150 -21.15 -0.84 3.38
C ALA A 150 -19.64 -1.14 3.47
N VAL A 151 -18.94 -1.23 2.34
CA VAL A 151 -17.47 -1.44 2.31
C VAL A 151 -16.75 -0.18 2.80
N ILE A 152 -17.21 1.01 2.38
CA ILE A 152 -16.67 2.28 2.86
C ILE A 152 -16.88 2.41 4.37
N GLN A 153 -18.07 2.10 4.87
CA GLN A 153 -18.36 2.18 6.29
C GLN A 153 -17.50 1.19 7.09
N LYS A 154 -17.37 -0.05 6.63
CA LYS A 154 -16.48 -1.05 7.22
C LYS A 154 -15.04 -0.56 7.28
N PHE A 155 -14.55 0.05 6.19
CA PHE A 155 -13.21 0.62 6.12
C PHE A 155 -13.00 1.73 7.17
N ILE A 156 -13.96 2.66 7.28
CA ILE A 156 -13.92 3.76 8.26
C ILE A 156 -13.88 3.20 9.69
N ASP A 157 -14.78 2.29 10.02
CA ASP A 157 -14.93 1.74 11.38
C ASP A 157 -13.66 0.97 11.78
N MET A 158 -13.22 0.05 10.94
CA MET A 158 -12.02 -0.75 11.20
C MET A 158 -10.75 0.10 11.31
N SER A 159 -10.64 1.15 10.48
CA SER A 159 -9.49 2.06 10.51
C SER A 159 -9.51 2.95 11.75
N LYS A 160 -10.68 3.46 12.15
CA LYS A 160 -10.87 4.26 13.35
C LYS A 160 -10.52 3.47 14.62
N GLU A 161 -10.93 2.22 14.72
CA GLU A 161 -10.57 1.32 15.81
C GLU A 161 -9.06 1.10 15.93
N ARG A 162 -8.34 1.20 14.81
CA ARG A 162 -6.87 1.09 14.72
C ARG A 162 -6.14 2.43 14.90
N GLY A 163 -6.86 3.50 15.25
CA GLY A 163 -6.27 4.79 15.56
C GLY A 163 -5.94 5.67 14.34
N PHE A 164 -6.44 5.35 13.16
CA PHE A 164 -6.32 6.23 12.00
C PHE A 164 -7.29 7.40 12.10
N LYS A 165 -6.87 8.56 11.59
CA LYS A 165 -7.68 9.79 11.53
C LYS A 165 -8.63 9.76 10.34
N THR A 166 -9.68 8.95 10.43
CA THR A 166 -10.62 8.70 9.33
C THR A 166 -11.43 9.94 8.92
N GLU A 167 -11.51 10.95 9.78
CA GLU A 167 -12.08 12.26 9.47
C GLU A 167 -11.30 13.02 8.38
N ASN A 168 -10.06 12.62 8.10
CA ASN A 168 -9.19 13.24 7.10
C ASN A 168 -9.10 12.41 5.80
N LEU A 169 -9.98 11.43 5.61
CA LEU A 169 -10.00 10.63 4.40
C LEU A 169 -10.33 11.48 3.17
N ILE A 170 -9.58 11.23 2.11
CA ILE A 170 -9.79 11.78 0.76
C ILE A 170 -10.39 10.65 -0.09
N TYR A 171 -11.38 11.01 -0.91
CA TYR A 171 -12.02 10.12 -1.87
C TYR A 171 -11.68 10.61 -3.28
N PRO A 172 -10.62 10.09 -3.92
CA PRO A 172 -10.25 10.51 -5.27
C PRO A 172 -11.38 10.22 -6.25
N GLN A 173 -11.66 11.19 -7.11
CA GLN A 173 -12.64 10.99 -8.15
C GLN A 173 -12.15 9.91 -9.12
N GLN A 174 -12.98 8.91 -9.38
CA GLN A 174 -12.78 7.91 -10.44
C GLN A 174 -13.75 8.22 -11.59
N LYS A 175 -13.30 8.08 -12.83
CA LYS A 175 -14.10 8.27 -14.05
C LYS A 175 -14.28 6.96 -14.78
#